data_8e61f43fec2c7083d7f8fa041812fe61
#
_entry.id   8e61f43fec2c7083d7f8fa041812fe61
#
_cell.length_a   1.000
_cell.length_b   1.000
_cell.length_c   1.000
_cell.angle_alpha   90.00
_cell.angle_beta   90.00
_cell.angle_gamma   90.00
#
_symmetry.space_group_name_H-M   'P 1'
#
loop_
_entity.id
_entity.type
_entity.pdbx_description
1 polymer ?
#
loop_
_entity_poly.entity_id
_entity_poly.type
_entity_poly.pdbx_seq_one_letter_code
_entity_poly.pdbx_strand_id
1 'polypeptide(L)'
;VVVRSAECGLNLIPVEPCANPFLEHPEAADLCALTPMQAATVLANPATSRFLLESRAVILGGGPVDEELTAKLQSAKGAVYASYGMTETLSHVALRRLNGPTADAGFRALPGVTISLSALNTLQIDAPAVAAETLITHDRARFNPDGTFSLIGRLDNVINTGAVKIQIEEVEAKLKPFISGRFAVSARKSRLFGEEVVLVLEGAPALLSTLDFSRMRQALGRFERPHWVV
;
A
#
# COMPACT_ATOMS: atom_id res chain seq x y z
N VAL A 1 -11.75 5.18 -14.88
CA VAL A 1 -11.86 4.09 -15.86
C VAL A 1 -12.65 4.56 -17.08
N VAL A 2 -13.86 5.15 -16.93
CA VAL A 2 -14.74 5.56 -18.04
C VAL A 2 -14.03 6.49 -19.04
N VAL A 3 -13.44 7.60 -18.55
CA VAL A 3 -12.72 8.56 -19.43
C VAL A 3 -11.58 7.87 -20.17
N ARG A 4 -10.82 7.01 -19.48
CA ARG A 4 -9.71 6.27 -20.10
C ARG A 4 -10.21 5.33 -21.20
N SER A 5 -11.32 4.63 -21.00
CA SER A 5 -11.87 3.75 -22.03
C SER A 5 -12.32 4.53 -23.24
N ALA A 6 -12.96 5.69 -23.06
CA ALA A 6 -13.38 6.56 -24.14
C ALA A 6 -12.18 7.12 -24.95
N GLU A 7 -11.19 7.69 -24.27
CA GLU A 7 -10.00 8.29 -24.89
C GLU A 7 -9.10 7.26 -25.59
N CYS A 8 -9.02 6.04 -25.05
CA CYS A 8 -8.17 4.98 -25.62
C CYS A 8 -8.94 4.03 -26.56
N GLY A 9 -10.21 4.27 -26.83
CA GLY A 9 -11.02 3.39 -27.68
C GLY A 9 -11.19 1.97 -27.13
N LEU A 10 -11.24 1.82 -25.80
CA LEU A 10 -11.38 0.54 -25.13
C LEU A 10 -12.86 0.21 -24.91
N ASN A 11 -13.21 -1.06 -25.04
CA ASN A 11 -14.53 -1.55 -24.62
C ASN A 11 -14.61 -1.56 -23.10
N LEU A 12 -15.55 -0.79 -22.55
CA LEU A 12 -15.79 -0.75 -21.11
C LEU A 12 -16.75 -1.87 -20.71
N ILE A 13 -16.32 -2.71 -19.76
CA ILE A 13 -17.16 -3.71 -19.13
C ILE A 13 -17.48 -3.19 -17.72
N PRO A 14 -18.66 -2.57 -17.52
CA PRO A 14 -19.07 -2.11 -16.19
C PRO A 14 -19.51 -3.30 -15.34
N VAL A 15 -19.07 -3.31 -14.09
CA VAL A 15 -19.44 -4.30 -13.09
C VAL A 15 -19.95 -3.56 -11.86
N GLU A 16 -21.02 -4.03 -11.24
CA GLU A 16 -21.49 -3.47 -9.97
C GLU A 16 -20.40 -3.58 -8.90
N PRO A 17 -20.29 -2.60 -7.99
CA PRO A 17 -19.29 -2.64 -6.94
C PRO A 17 -19.40 -3.91 -6.09
N CYS A 18 -18.39 -4.77 -6.18
CA CYS A 18 -18.35 -6.06 -5.50
C CYS A 18 -16.92 -6.44 -5.10
N ALA A 19 -16.79 -7.43 -4.24
CA ALA A 19 -15.48 -7.91 -3.79
C ALA A 19 -14.74 -8.73 -4.86
N ASN A 20 -15.47 -9.37 -5.78
CA ASN A 20 -14.88 -10.20 -6.83
C ASN A 20 -15.61 -9.98 -8.18
N PRO A 21 -15.13 -9.03 -8.99
CA PRO A 21 -15.78 -8.67 -10.26
C PRO A 21 -15.74 -9.80 -11.31
N PHE A 22 -14.83 -10.75 -11.20
CA PHE A 22 -14.73 -11.86 -12.15
C PHE A 22 -15.79 -12.96 -11.92
N LEU A 23 -16.63 -12.86 -10.91
CA LEU A 23 -17.80 -13.73 -10.78
C LEU A 23 -18.91 -13.35 -11.78
N GLU A 24 -19.03 -12.05 -12.11
CA GLU A 24 -20.01 -11.56 -13.09
C GLU A 24 -19.45 -11.61 -14.53
N HIS A 25 -18.14 -11.36 -14.68
CA HIS A 25 -17.43 -11.40 -15.96
C HIS A 25 -16.24 -12.36 -15.87
N PRO A 26 -16.46 -13.66 -16.09
CA PRO A 26 -15.45 -14.71 -15.93
C PRO A 26 -14.49 -14.82 -17.14
N GLU A 27 -13.83 -13.72 -17.48
CA GLU A 27 -12.86 -13.63 -18.58
C GLU A 27 -11.68 -12.73 -18.20
N ALA A 28 -10.51 -13.04 -18.78
CA ALA A 28 -9.33 -12.19 -18.64
C ALA A 28 -9.54 -10.87 -19.39
N ALA A 29 -9.09 -9.76 -18.80
CA ALA A 29 -9.23 -8.42 -19.35
C ALA A 29 -7.93 -7.95 -20.01
N ASP A 30 -8.03 -7.10 -21.05
CA ASP A 30 -6.85 -6.37 -21.56
C ASP A 30 -6.33 -5.38 -20.53
N LEU A 31 -7.23 -4.72 -19.79
CA LEU A 31 -6.90 -3.82 -18.69
C LEU A 31 -7.92 -3.98 -17.56
N CYS A 32 -7.43 -4.37 -16.39
CA CYS A 32 -8.23 -4.52 -15.18
C CYS A 32 -7.75 -3.55 -14.09
N ALA A 33 -8.67 -2.80 -13.48
CA ALA A 33 -8.38 -1.92 -12.37
C ALA A 33 -9.10 -2.43 -11.10
N LEU A 34 -8.34 -2.75 -10.07
CA LEU A 34 -8.83 -3.34 -8.82
C LEU A 34 -8.24 -2.63 -7.60
N THR A 35 -8.91 -2.75 -6.47
CA THR A 35 -8.27 -2.51 -5.18
C THR A 35 -7.42 -3.73 -4.78
N PRO A 36 -6.41 -3.57 -3.89
CA PRO A 36 -5.65 -4.71 -3.36
C PRO A 36 -6.55 -5.77 -2.71
N MET A 37 -7.60 -5.34 -2.00
CA MET A 37 -8.58 -6.24 -1.38
C MET A 37 -9.34 -7.07 -2.42
N GLN A 38 -9.80 -6.45 -3.52
CA GLN A 38 -10.45 -7.18 -4.61
C GLN A 38 -9.49 -8.19 -5.26
N ALA A 39 -8.24 -7.77 -5.54
CA ALA A 39 -7.24 -8.68 -6.09
C ALA A 39 -6.97 -9.88 -5.18
N ALA A 40 -6.85 -9.67 -3.87
CA ALA A 40 -6.70 -10.74 -2.89
C ALA A 40 -7.91 -11.69 -2.89
N THR A 41 -9.13 -11.14 -2.93
CA THR A 41 -10.38 -11.93 -2.98
C THR A 41 -10.49 -12.75 -4.26
N VAL A 42 -10.14 -12.16 -5.41
CA VAL A 42 -10.11 -12.85 -6.70
C VAL A 42 -9.11 -14.00 -6.70
N LEU A 43 -7.90 -13.77 -6.18
CA LEU A 43 -6.84 -14.79 -6.12
C LEU A 43 -7.15 -15.90 -5.11
N ALA A 44 -7.89 -15.63 -4.06
CA ALA A 44 -8.32 -16.64 -3.10
C ALA A 44 -9.40 -17.58 -3.65
N ASN A 45 -10.09 -17.20 -4.73
CA ASN A 45 -11.14 -18.00 -5.34
C ASN A 45 -10.60 -18.77 -6.58
N PRO A 46 -10.53 -20.12 -6.51
CA PRO A 46 -10.00 -20.93 -7.61
C PRO A 46 -10.75 -20.78 -8.96
N ALA A 47 -12.04 -20.41 -8.91
CA ALA A 47 -12.84 -20.23 -10.11
C ALA A 47 -12.48 -18.93 -10.86
N THR A 48 -11.99 -17.90 -10.16
CA THR A 48 -11.73 -16.58 -10.73
C THR A 48 -10.24 -16.20 -10.81
N SER A 49 -9.38 -16.80 -10.00
CA SER A 49 -7.94 -16.46 -9.93
C SER A 49 -7.25 -16.47 -11.29
N ARG A 50 -7.59 -17.45 -12.14
CA ARG A 50 -7.02 -17.57 -13.51
C ARG A 50 -7.29 -16.33 -14.36
N PHE A 51 -8.45 -15.71 -14.27
CA PHE A 51 -8.81 -14.56 -15.10
C PHE A 51 -7.96 -13.34 -14.77
N LEU A 52 -7.69 -13.10 -13.48
CA LEU A 52 -6.77 -12.06 -13.06
C LEU A 52 -5.34 -12.33 -13.54
N LEU A 53 -4.86 -13.57 -13.35
CA LEU A 53 -3.49 -13.97 -13.70
C LEU A 53 -3.26 -14.01 -15.22
N GLU A 54 -4.29 -14.17 -16.01
CA GLU A 54 -4.24 -14.16 -17.49
C GLU A 54 -4.52 -12.78 -18.09
N SER A 55 -5.00 -11.82 -17.32
CA SER A 55 -5.24 -10.45 -17.78
C SER A 55 -3.93 -9.81 -18.27
N ARG A 56 -4.01 -9.04 -19.37
CA ARG A 56 -2.85 -8.43 -20.02
C ARG A 56 -2.20 -7.33 -19.20
N ALA A 57 -3.03 -6.52 -18.52
CA ALA A 57 -2.56 -5.49 -17.61
C ALA A 57 -3.49 -5.36 -16.41
N VAL A 58 -2.92 -5.27 -15.21
CA VAL A 58 -3.65 -5.06 -13.95
C VAL A 58 -3.08 -3.86 -13.25
N ILE A 59 -3.95 -2.93 -12.83
CA ILE A 59 -3.58 -1.77 -12.02
C ILE A 59 -4.26 -1.91 -10.66
N LEU A 60 -3.46 -1.97 -9.60
CA LEU A 60 -3.94 -1.98 -8.23
C LEU A 60 -3.85 -0.57 -7.64
N GLY A 61 -4.94 -0.08 -7.07
CA GLY A 61 -4.99 1.25 -6.49
C GLY A 61 -5.95 1.37 -5.30
N GLY A 62 -5.90 2.49 -4.61
CA GLY A 62 -6.76 2.77 -3.45
C GLY A 62 -6.30 2.15 -2.13
N GLY A 63 -5.11 1.54 -2.08
CA GLY A 63 -4.52 1.00 -0.87
C GLY A 63 -3.13 0.42 -1.10
N PRO A 64 -2.39 0.09 -0.03
CA PRO A 64 -1.08 -0.55 -0.13
C PRO A 64 -1.20 -1.99 -0.65
N VAL A 65 -0.22 -2.39 -1.44
CA VAL A 65 -0.06 -3.78 -1.88
C VAL A 65 1.03 -4.41 -1.01
N ASP A 66 0.66 -5.39 -0.20
CA ASP A 66 1.57 -6.09 0.68
C ASP A 66 2.43 -7.14 -0.06
N GLU A 67 3.39 -7.72 0.67
CA GLU A 67 4.31 -8.69 0.11
C GLU A 67 3.64 -10.02 -0.25
N GLU A 68 2.63 -10.44 0.53
CA GLU A 68 1.90 -11.68 0.29
C GLU A 68 1.12 -11.59 -1.03
N LEU A 69 0.39 -10.48 -1.22
CA LEU A 69 -0.32 -10.23 -2.46
C LEU A 69 0.65 -10.09 -3.63
N THR A 70 1.76 -9.36 -3.43
CA THR A 70 2.81 -9.21 -4.45
C THR A 70 3.38 -10.58 -4.86
N ALA A 71 3.65 -11.47 -3.89
CA ALA A 71 4.14 -12.82 -4.18
C ALA A 71 3.15 -13.65 -5.01
N LYS A 72 1.85 -13.59 -4.68
CA LYS A 72 0.80 -14.28 -5.46
C LYS A 72 0.70 -13.76 -6.90
N LEU A 73 0.94 -12.48 -7.10
CA LEU A 73 0.87 -11.82 -8.42
C LEU A 73 2.10 -12.09 -9.29
N GLN A 74 3.19 -12.69 -8.76
CA GLN A 74 4.35 -13.05 -9.59
C GLN A 74 4.02 -14.04 -10.71
N SER A 75 2.98 -14.87 -10.54
CA SER A 75 2.52 -15.82 -11.54
C SER A 75 1.65 -15.20 -12.64
N ALA A 76 1.32 -13.92 -12.56
CA ALA A 76 0.53 -13.24 -13.58
C ALA A 76 1.30 -13.15 -14.91
N LYS A 77 0.62 -13.53 -16.01
CA LYS A 77 1.19 -13.51 -17.36
C LYS A 77 1.39 -12.08 -17.88
N GLY A 78 0.48 -11.21 -17.53
CA GLY A 78 0.51 -9.81 -17.93
C GLY A 78 1.23 -8.89 -16.94
N ALA A 79 1.17 -7.61 -17.22
CA ALA A 79 1.80 -6.56 -16.41
C ALA A 79 0.94 -6.23 -15.18
N VAL A 80 1.50 -6.29 -13.97
CA VAL A 80 0.80 -5.89 -12.75
C VAL A 80 1.49 -4.66 -12.14
N TYR A 81 0.70 -3.64 -11.88
CA TYR A 81 1.17 -2.37 -11.32
C TYR A 81 0.43 -2.01 -10.04
N ALA A 82 1.14 -1.51 -9.05
CA ALA A 82 0.57 -0.67 -8.01
C ALA A 82 0.56 0.77 -8.51
N SER A 83 -0.50 1.52 -8.22
CA SER A 83 -0.63 2.93 -8.57
C SER A 83 -0.57 3.81 -7.33
N TYR A 84 0.08 4.97 -7.48
CA TYR A 84 0.07 6.05 -6.49
C TYR A 84 -0.59 7.29 -7.07
N GLY A 85 -1.51 7.85 -6.32
CA GLY A 85 -2.25 9.07 -6.65
C GLY A 85 -3.26 9.39 -5.57
N MET A 86 -3.88 10.54 -5.70
CA MET A 86 -4.85 11.09 -4.74
C MET A 86 -5.97 11.80 -5.48
N THR A 87 -6.97 12.29 -4.76
CA THR A 87 -8.09 13.03 -5.35
C THR A 87 -7.60 14.29 -6.06
N GLU A 88 -6.63 14.98 -5.48
CA GLU A 88 -6.04 16.21 -6.00
C GLU A 88 -5.27 16.00 -7.31
N THR A 89 -4.81 14.78 -7.57
CA THR A 89 -4.18 14.41 -8.84
C THR A 89 -5.14 13.79 -9.85
N LEU A 90 -6.44 13.80 -9.60
CA LEU A 90 -7.54 13.22 -10.37
C LEU A 90 -7.42 11.70 -10.60
N SER A 91 -6.22 11.18 -10.72
CA SER A 91 -5.88 9.77 -10.93
C SER A 91 -4.47 9.50 -10.41
N HIS A 92 -3.89 8.38 -10.81
CA HIS A 92 -2.52 8.06 -10.45
C HIS A 92 -1.51 8.93 -11.19
N VAL A 93 -0.47 9.30 -10.51
CA VAL A 93 0.69 10.06 -11.01
C VAL A 93 1.97 9.25 -11.03
N ALA A 94 1.97 8.07 -10.40
CA ALA A 94 3.10 7.15 -10.44
C ALA A 94 2.62 5.69 -10.46
N LEU A 95 3.45 4.83 -11.03
CA LEU A 95 3.25 3.38 -11.10
C LEU A 95 4.48 2.65 -10.58
N ARG A 96 4.25 1.51 -9.93
CA ARG A 96 5.29 0.55 -9.55
C ARG A 96 4.97 -0.80 -10.18
N ARG A 97 5.83 -1.32 -11.02
CA ARG A 97 5.71 -2.67 -11.56
C ARG A 97 5.94 -3.69 -10.44
N LEU A 98 4.99 -4.60 -10.25
CA LEU A 98 5.03 -5.58 -9.16
C LEU A 98 5.61 -6.93 -9.56
N ASN A 99 5.54 -7.30 -10.84
CA ASN A 99 5.89 -8.64 -11.31
C ASN A 99 6.85 -8.64 -12.51
N GLY A 100 7.47 -9.80 -12.74
CA GLY A 100 8.36 -10.04 -13.87
C GLY A 100 9.78 -9.47 -13.66
N PRO A 101 10.66 -9.65 -14.66
CA PRO A 101 12.08 -9.25 -14.56
C PRO A 101 12.29 -7.73 -14.52
N THR A 102 11.27 -6.96 -14.88
CA THR A 102 11.27 -5.49 -14.86
C THR A 102 10.51 -4.92 -13.66
N ALA A 103 10.35 -5.72 -12.58
CA ALA A 103 9.75 -5.22 -11.35
C ALA A 103 10.56 -4.05 -10.77
N ASP A 104 9.84 -2.99 -10.37
CA ASP A 104 10.45 -1.77 -9.83
C ASP A 104 10.70 -1.88 -8.31
N ALA A 105 11.79 -1.28 -7.85
CA ALA A 105 12.06 -1.15 -6.41
C ALA A 105 11.05 -0.22 -5.72
N GLY A 106 10.54 0.79 -6.43
CA GLY A 106 9.59 1.78 -5.95
C GLY A 106 8.67 2.31 -7.04
N PHE A 107 7.94 3.36 -6.74
CA PHE A 107 7.07 4.04 -7.69
C PHE A 107 7.87 4.92 -8.64
N ARG A 108 7.55 4.87 -9.92
CA ARG A 108 8.09 5.73 -10.97
C ARG A 108 7.05 6.74 -11.38
N ALA A 109 7.40 8.03 -11.40
CA ALA A 109 6.52 9.09 -11.87
C ALA A 109 6.13 8.88 -13.33
N LEU A 110 4.90 9.23 -13.68
CA LEU A 110 4.43 9.21 -15.06
C LEU A 110 5.06 10.37 -15.86
N PRO A 111 5.12 10.26 -17.19
CA PRO A 111 5.57 11.36 -18.05
C PRO A 111 4.80 12.66 -17.75
N GLY A 112 5.52 13.77 -17.63
CA GLY A 112 4.95 15.08 -17.30
C GLY A 112 4.67 15.30 -15.81
N VAL A 113 5.05 14.36 -14.93
CA VAL A 113 4.98 14.49 -13.48
C VAL A 113 6.38 14.56 -12.90
N THR A 114 6.64 15.55 -12.07
CA THR A 114 7.88 15.65 -11.28
C THR A 114 7.55 15.38 -9.80
N ILE A 115 8.33 14.51 -9.20
CA ILE A 115 8.22 14.17 -7.78
C ILE A 115 9.47 14.67 -7.06
N SER A 116 9.28 15.37 -5.95
CA SER A 116 10.35 15.82 -5.06
C SER A 116 9.98 15.61 -3.60
N LEU A 117 10.90 15.88 -2.67
CA LEU A 117 10.63 15.81 -1.23
C LEU A 117 10.68 17.20 -0.61
N SER A 118 9.74 17.44 0.30
CA SER A 118 9.76 18.60 1.18
C SER A 118 10.85 18.48 2.24
N ALA A 119 11.08 19.54 3.01
CA ALA A 119 11.97 19.50 4.17
C ALA A 119 11.58 18.47 5.26
N LEU A 120 10.31 18.00 5.24
CA LEU A 120 9.78 16.97 6.14
C LEU A 120 9.83 15.56 5.52
N ASN A 121 10.49 15.40 4.38
CA ASN A 121 10.52 14.16 3.60
C ASN A 121 9.12 13.69 3.15
N THR A 122 8.19 14.61 2.95
CA THR A 122 6.90 14.30 2.32
C THR A 122 6.96 14.57 0.83
N LEU A 123 6.17 13.83 0.07
CA LEU A 123 6.12 13.99 -1.39
C LEU A 123 5.55 15.35 -1.78
N GLN A 124 6.23 15.99 -2.70
CA GLN A 124 5.76 17.14 -3.47
C GLN A 124 5.56 16.66 -4.91
N ILE A 125 4.39 16.94 -5.45
CA ILE A 125 3.97 16.51 -6.78
C ILE A 125 3.75 17.75 -7.64
N ASP A 126 4.55 17.87 -8.67
CA ASP A 126 4.36 18.85 -9.74
C ASP A 126 3.82 18.13 -10.98
N ALA A 127 2.55 18.37 -11.28
CA ALA A 127 1.81 17.71 -12.35
C ALA A 127 0.93 18.75 -13.09
N PRO A 128 1.52 19.62 -13.90
CA PRO A 128 0.83 20.79 -14.46
C PRO A 128 -0.37 20.45 -15.34
N ALA A 129 -0.45 19.23 -15.86
CA ALA A 129 -1.62 18.75 -16.60
C ALA A 129 -2.87 18.54 -15.74
N VAL A 130 -2.74 18.42 -14.41
CA VAL A 130 -3.85 18.11 -13.48
C VAL A 130 -3.97 19.10 -12.33
N ALA A 131 -2.89 19.78 -11.95
CA ALA A 131 -2.88 20.79 -10.91
C ALA A 131 -1.99 21.97 -11.30
N ALA A 132 -2.49 23.20 -11.15
CA ALA A 132 -1.74 24.41 -11.48
C ALA A 132 -0.59 24.70 -10.50
N GLU A 133 -0.69 24.19 -9.26
CA GLU A 133 0.28 24.39 -8.19
C GLU A 133 0.87 23.04 -7.78
N THR A 134 2.11 23.11 -7.24
CA THR A 134 2.75 21.93 -6.64
C THR A 134 1.95 21.44 -5.44
N LEU A 135 1.52 20.19 -5.47
CA LEU A 135 0.79 19.57 -4.37
C LEU A 135 1.79 19.07 -3.31
N ILE A 136 1.61 19.51 -2.07
CA ILE A 136 2.39 19.02 -0.92
C ILE A 136 1.55 17.99 -0.20
N THR A 137 2.04 16.76 -0.14
CA THR A 137 1.31 15.66 0.49
C THR A 137 1.74 15.45 1.94
N HIS A 138 1.00 14.62 2.68
CA HIS A 138 1.43 14.10 3.98
C HIS A 138 2.15 12.74 3.86
N ASP A 139 2.31 12.19 2.64
CA ASP A 139 2.95 10.91 2.42
C ASP A 139 4.48 11.05 2.49
N ARG A 140 5.09 10.46 3.50
CA ARG A 140 6.54 10.38 3.65
C ARG A 140 7.12 9.37 2.68
N ALA A 141 8.21 9.75 2.04
CA ALA A 141 8.87 8.89 1.06
C ALA A 141 10.39 9.05 1.09
N ARG A 142 11.06 8.14 0.41
CA ARG A 142 12.49 8.22 0.08
C ARG A 142 12.69 7.88 -1.38
N PHE A 143 13.69 8.52 -2.00
CA PHE A 143 14.16 8.12 -3.32
C PHE A 143 15.07 6.89 -3.23
N ASN A 144 14.92 6.00 -4.19
CA ASN A 144 15.81 4.88 -4.42
C ASN A 144 16.91 5.27 -5.43
N PRO A 145 18.04 4.53 -5.46
CA PRO A 145 19.13 4.83 -6.39
C PRO A 145 18.76 4.78 -7.87
N ASP A 146 17.71 4.06 -8.23
CA ASP A 146 17.18 3.94 -9.60
C ASP A 146 16.23 5.08 -10.01
N GLY A 147 16.08 6.10 -9.16
CA GLY A 147 15.18 7.23 -9.37
C GLY A 147 13.70 6.97 -9.09
N THR A 148 13.33 5.77 -8.63
CA THR A 148 12.02 5.51 -8.10
C THR A 148 11.89 6.01 -6.66
N PHE A 149 10.66 6.11 -6.13
CA PHE A 149 10.44 6.45 -4.73
C PHE A 149 9.65 5.35 -4.00
N SER A 150 9.96 5.17 -2.73
CA SER A 150 9.26 4.25 -1.83
C SER A 150 8.51 5.06 -0.78
N LEU A 151 7.24 4.71 -0.55
CA LEU A 151 6.45 5.27 0.53
C LEU A 151 6.92 4.67 1.86
N ILE A 152 7.05 5.51 2.87
CA ILE A 152 7.47 5.11 4.24
C ILE A 152 6.26 5.08 5.17
N GLY A 153 5.29 5.99 4.95
CA GLY A 153 4.10 6.16 5.76
C GLY A 153 3.55 7.58 5.62
N ARG A 154 2.72 8.01 6.56
CA ARG A 154 2.13 9.36 6.53
C ARG A 154 2.65 10.22 7.67
N LEU A 155 2.84 11.51 7.42
CA LEU A 155 3.30 12.49 8.41
C LEU A 155 2.32 12.62 9.60
N ASP A 156 1.04 12.41 9.34
CA ASP A 156 -0.07 12.49 10.31
C ASP A 156 -0.34 11.14 11.03
N ASN A 157 0.29 10.05 10.56
CA ASN A 157 0.16 8.72 11.18
C ASN A 157 1.29 8.47 12.19
N VAL A 158 1.35 9.32 13.22
CA VAL A 158 2.39 9.28 14.26
C VAL A 158 1.78 9.13 15.65
N ILE A 159 2.50 8.43 16.52
CA ILE A 159 2.21 8.33 17.94
C ILE A 159 3.12 9.32 18.67
N ASN A 160 2.54 10.21 19.45
CA ASN A 160 3.27 11.22 20.23
C ASN A 160 3.44 10.73 21.67
N THR A 161 4.55 10.05 21.95
CA THR A 161 4.85 9.49 23.28
C THR A 161 6.02 10.20 23.93
N GLY A 162 5.77 10.88 25.06
CA GLY A 162 6.83 11.54 25.83
C GLY A 162 7.67 12.53 25.01
N ALA A 163 7.06 13.34 24.14
CA ALA A 163 7.70 14.28 23.20
C ALA A 163 8.49 13.62 22.06
N VAL A 164 8.40 12.30 21.91
CA VAL A 164 8.96 11.54 20.76
C VAL A 164 7.86 11.23 19.76
N LYS A 165 8.09 11.51 18.49
CA LYS A 165 7.20 11.13 17.38
C LYS A 165 7.61 9.78 16.83
N ILE A 166 6.69 8.82 16.86
CA ILE A 166 6.90 7.45 16.37
C ILE A 166 6.04 7.25 15.15
N GLN A 167 6.66 6.89 14.03
CA GLN A 167 5.95 6.54 12.82
C GLN A 167 5.39 5.13 12.95
N ILE A 168 4.07 4.97 12.82
CA ILE A 168 3.38 3.69 12.99
C ILE A 168 3.92 2.64 12.02
N GLU A 169 4.04 2.98 10.75
CA GLU A 169 4.46 2.06 9.69
C GLU A 169 5.92 1.59 9.87
N GLU A 170 6.79 2.42 10.47
CA GLU A 170 8.16 2.02 10.79
C GLU A 170 8.19 0.96 11.89
N VAL A 171 7.32 1.09 12.89
CA VAL A 171 7.17 0.09 13.97
C VAL A 171 6.57 -1.20 13.43
N GLU A 172 5.54 -1.11 12.59
CA GLU A 172 4.92 -2.27 11.94
C GLU A 172 5.92 -3.02 11.06
N ALA A 173 6.73 -2.32 10.27
CA ALA A 173 7.78 -2.93 9.45
C ALA A 173 8.81 -3.69 10.28
N LYS A 174 9.20 -3.16 11.45
CA LYS A 174 10.11 -3.83 12.39
C LYS A 174 9.49 -5.05 13.06
N LEU A 175 8.18 -5.04 13.31
CA LEU A 175 7.46 -6.14 13.98
C LEU A 175 7.06 -7.26 13.02
N LYS A 176 6.92 -6.97 11.75
CA LYS A 176 6.46 -7.92 10.72
C LYS A 176 7.20 -9.27 10.69
N PRO A 177 8.55 -9.34 10.87
CA PRO A 177 9.27 -10.61 10.89
C PRO A 177 8.94 -11.52 12.08
N PHE A 178 8.30 -10.99 13.12
CA PHE A 178 8.04 -11.68 14.39
C PHE A 178 6.58 -12.08 14.58
N ILE A 179 5.68 -11.55 13.74
CA ILE A 179 4.23 -11.74 13.89
C ILE A 179 3.68 -12.41 12.64
N SER A 180 3.21 -13.63 12.79
CA SER A 180 2.48 -14.35 11.75
C SER A 180 0.98 -14.00 11.87
N GLY A 181 0.39 -13.42 10.83
CA GLY A 181 -1.00 -13.00 10.82
C GLY A 181 -1.16 -11.49 10.73
N ARG A 182 -2.40 -11.04 10.84
CA ARG A 182 -2.72 -9.60 10.76
C ARG A 182 -2.48 -8.93 12.11
N PHE A 183 -1.83 -7.80 12.05
CA PHE A 183 -1.64 -6.93 13.20
C PHE A 183 -1.62 -5.46 12.76
N ALA A 184 -1.79 -4.58 13.72
CA ALA A 184 -1.62 -3.14 13.53
C ALA A 184 -0.94 -2.53 14.76
N VAL A 185 -0.22 -1.44 14.55
CA VAL A 185 0.26 -0.59 15.62
C VAL A 185 -0.68 0.60 15.74
N SER A 186 -1.08 0.94 16.95
CA SER A 186 -2.01 2.02 17.24
C SER A 186 -1.56 2.81 18.47
N ALA A 187 -2.29 3.85 18.79
CA ALA A 187 -2.07 4.69 19.95
C ALA A 187 -3.22 4.59 20.95
N ARG A 188 -2.89 4.68 22.23
CA ARG A 188 -3.84 4.86 23.31
C ARG A 188 -3.45 6.11 24.12
N LYS A 189 -4.43 6.90 24.54
CA LYS A 189 -4.20 8.06 25.41
C LYS A 189 -3.58 7.63 26.74
N SER A 190 -2.52 8.33 27.15
CA SER A 190 -1.79 8.11 28.40
C SER A 190 -1.67 9.44 29.13
N ARG A 191 -1.97 9.43 30.44
CA ARG A 191 -1.79 10.63 31.28
C ARG A 191 -0.32 11.01 31.45
N LEU A 192 0.58 10.03 31.37
CA LEU A 192 2.01 10.23 31.62
C LEU A 192 2.78 10.62 30.34
N PHE A 193 2.43 9.99 29.20
CA PHE A 193 3.20 10.13 27.97
C PHE A 193 2.44 10.86 26.85
N GLY A 194 1.20 11.29 27.07
CA GLY A 194 0.31 11.79 26.03
C GLY A 194 -0.33 10.64 25.27
N GLU A 195 0.50 9.83 24.60
CA GLU A 195 0.09 8.61 23.93
C GLU A 195 1.05 7.44 24.25
N GLU A 196 0.55 6.24 24.21
CA GLU A 196 1.29 4.98 24.36
C GLU A 196 1.09 4.10 23.14
N VAL A 197 2.15 3.41 22.75
CA VAL A 197 2.11 2.45 21.63
C VAL A 197 1.33 1.20 22.05
N VAL A 198 0.39 0.79 21.20
CA VAL A 198 -0.43 -0.40 21.35
C VAL A 198 -0.20 -1.30 20.15
N LEU A 199 0.07 -2.59 20.39
CA LEU A 199 0.06 -3.62 19.38
C LEU A 199 -1.31 -4.30 19.38
N VAL A 200 -1.99 -4.26 18.25
CA VAL A 200 -3.29 -4.92 18.03
C VAL A 200 -3.04 -6.16 17.19
N LEU A 201 -3.53 -7.31 17.64
CA LEU A 201 -3.38 -8.60 16.96
C LEU A 201 -4.75 -9.15 16.56
N GLU A 202 -4.88 -9.59 15.32
CA GLU A 202 -6.06 -10.32 14.89
C GLU A 202 -5.88 -11.82 15.19
N GLY A 203 -6.70 -12.38 16.07
CA GLY A 203 -6.67 -13.82 16.37
C GLY A 203 -7.13 -14.19 17.77
N ALA A 204 -7.00 -15.46 18.09
CA ALA A 204 -7.32 -15.97 19.43
C ALA A 204 -6.24 -15.55 20.44
N PRO A 205 -6.58 -15.39 21.75
CA PRO A 205 -5.61 -15.06 22.81
C PRO A 205 -4.40 -16.00 22.88
N ALA A 206 -4.53 -17.24 22.42
CA ALA A 206 -3.44 -18.20 22.33
C ALA A 206 -2.29 -17.73 21.40
N LEU A 207 -2.54 -16.83 20.47
CA LEU A 207 -1.50 -16.24 19.61
C LEU A 207 -0.42 -15.52 20.44
N LEU A 208 -0.80 -14.90 21.55
CA LEU A 208 0.14 -14.20 22.43
C LEU A 208 1.26 -15.12 22.96
N SER A 209 0.97 -16.39 23.20
CA SER A 209 1.96 -17.36 23.68
C SER A 209 2.97 -17.79 22.62
N THR A 210 2.70 -17.52 21.34
CA THR A 210 3.59 -17.87 20.23
C THR A 210 4.56 -16.74 19.88
N LEU A 211 4.37 -15.54 20.43
CA LEU A 211 5.19 -14.37 20.12
C LEU A 211 6.47 -14.34 20.98
N ASP A 212 7.60 -14.11 20.32
CA ASP A 212 8.87 -13.84 20.99
C ASP A 212 8.99 -12.35 21.35
N PHE A 213 8.37 -11.97 22.45
CA PHE A 213 8.42 -10.58 22.93
C PHE A 213 9.84 -10.09 23.21
N SER A 214 10.79 -10.99 23.53
CA SER A 214 12.18 -10.61 23.77
C SER A 214 12.85 -10.10 22.50
N ARG A 215 12.71 -10.86 21.40
CA ARG A 215 13.23 -10.44 20.10
C ARG A 215 12.53 -9.19 19.55
N MET A 216 11.21 -9.12 19.70
CA MET A 216 10.45 -7.93 19.31
C MET A 216 10.96 -6.67 20.03
N ARG A 217 11.21 -6.76 21.35
CA ARG A 217 11.78 -5.64 22.13
C ARG A 217 13.19 -5.25 21.71
N GLN A 218 14.00 -6.19 21.22
CA GLN A 218 15.35 -5.90 20.70
C GLN A 218 15.30 -5.17 19.35
N ALA A 219 14.34 -5.49 18.49
CA ALA A 219 14.16 -4.85 17.21
C ALA A 219 13.59 -3.42 17.30
N LEU A 220 12.98 -3.07 18.44
CA LEU A 220 12.31 -1.78 18.65
C LEU A 220 13.14 -0.85 19.52
N GLY A 221 13.16 0.43 19.14
CA GLY A 221 13.66 1.51 19.99
C GLY A 221 12.88 1.62 21.30
N ARG A 222 13.47 2.25 22.29
CA ARG A 222 12.89 2.34 23.66
C ARG A 222 11.45 2.84 23.67
N PHE A 223 11.13 3.85 22.88
CA PHE A 223 9.80 4.48 22.82
C PHE A 223 8.84 3.78 21.84
N GLU A 224 9.35 2.95 20.92
CA GLU A 224 8.56 2.18 19.96
C GLU A 224 7.92 0.91 20.56
N ARG A 225 8.35 0.54 21.75
CA ARG A 225 7.91 -0.70 22.40
C ARG A 225 6.45 -0.59 22.80
N PRO A 226 5.59 -1.52 22.36
CA PRO A 226 4.21 -1.53 22.81
C PRO A 226 4.11 -1.68 24.32
N HIS A 227 3.31 -0.80 24.93
CA HIS A 227 2.96 -0.91 26.35
C HIS A 227 1.77 -1.84 26.55
N TRP A 228 0.98 -2.05 25.51
CA TRP A 228 -0.21 -2.88 25.50
C TRP A 228 -0.22 -3.77 24.28
N VAL A 229 -0.71 -5.01 24.47
CA VAL A 229 -1.02 -5.95 23.38
C VAL A 229 -2.47 -6.37 23.54
N VAL A 230 -3.27 -6.20 22.51
CA VAL A 230 -4.70 -6.47 22.50
C VAL A 230 -5.13 -7.27 21.28
#